data_5ec8fca23a298fed3a6abc0f008f9d11
#
_entry.id   5ec8fca23a298fed3a6abc0f008f9d11
#
_cell.length_a   1.000
_cell.length_b   1.000
_cell.length_c   1.000
_cell.angle_alpha   90.00
_cell.angle_beta   90.00
_cell.angle_gamma   90.00
#
_symmetry.space_group_name_H-M   'P 1'
#
loop_
_entity.id
_entity.type
_entity.pdbx_description
1 polymer ?
#
loop_
_entity_poly.entity_id
_entity_poly.type
_entity_poly.pdbx_seq_one_letter_code
_entity_poly.pdbx_strand_id
1 'polypeptide(L)'
;MARDKFSWRKAFASVMGATVLLVGVPALTVSAAAGVDDFPYRGTVNKLDPWGFYTGYCTSFVAFRLSQEGVRLHGASLKGPNGKTAFFGNGGSWDAAARSIGYVVDAHPSVGSVAVWHGGENSAWWGGHVAYVMAVDGAGNAIVEEYNWSHYLRYGQRTTRAPRYIHFVGAAVVQPVSLPAPPAPAQPAGHPYRTTDVVRQRSGPGTGFRTLGILPAGQRITVVCQVRSASVIHGTGIWDRLSDGSYVTDYYTSTPAFNNYSPGLSHC
;
A
#
# COMPACT_ATOMS: atom_id res chain seq x y z
N MET A 1 -93.02 -17.17 -21.49
CA MET A 1 -91.93 -17.32 -22.42
C MET A 1 -90.87 -16.25 -22.12
N ALA A 2 -89.91 -16.55 -21.27
CA ALA A 2 -88.89 -15.58 -20.92
C ALA A 2 -87.52 -16.34 -21.13
N ARG A 3 -86.67 -15.77 -21.91
CA ARG A 3 -85.35 -16.30 -22.20
C ARG A 3 -84.35 -15.69 -21.22
N ASP A 4 -83.81 -16.47 -20.33
CA ASP A 4 -82.70 -16.05 -19.47
C ASP A 4 -81.38 -16.02 -20.23
N LYS A 5 -80.71 -14.87 -20.22
CA LYS A 5 -79.39 -14.67 -20.77
C LYS A 5 -78.34 -14.92 -19.67
N PHE A 6 -77.64 -16.00 -19.79
CA PHE A 6 -76.50 -16.36 -18.92
C PHE A 6 -75.26 -15.54 -19.33
N SER A 7 -74.82 -14.61 -18.46
CA SER A 7 -73.64 -13.77 -18.67
C SER A 7 -72.40 -14.45 -18.08
N TRP A 8 -71.44 -14.79 -18.91
CA TRP A 8 -70.13 -15.29 -18.52
C TRP A 8 -69.22 -14.10 -18.12
N ARG A 9 -68.98 -13.90 -16.84
CA ARG A 9 -67.94 -13.01 -16.36
C ARG A 9 -66.64 -13.78 -16.41
N LYS A 10 -65.70 -13.33 -17.27
CA LYS A 10 -64.30 -13.79 -17.28
C LYS A 10 -63.59 -13.22 -16.09
N ALA A 11 -63.16 -14.07 -15.16
CA ALA A 11 -62.27 -13.70 -14.07
C ALA A 11 -60.82 -13.63 -14.65
N PHE A 12 -60.26 -12.41 -14.65
CA PHE A 12 -58.83 -12.26 -14.90
C PHE A 12 -58.07 -12.52 -13.61
N ALA A 13 -57.33 -13.62 -13.52
CA ALA A 13 -56.36 -13.90 -12.49
C ALA A 13 -55.11 -13.05 -12.75
N SER A 14 -54.90 -11.99 -11.96
CA SER A 14 -53.63 -11.25 -11.94
C SER A 14 -52.57 -12.09 -11.27
N VAL A 15 -51.60 -12.58 -12.04
CA VAL A 15 -50.38 -13.16 -11.52
C VAL A 15 -49.49 -12.01 -11.10
N MET A 16 -49.40 -11.75 -9.80
CA MET A 16 -48.36 -10.87 -9.23
C MET A 16 -47.01 -11.62 -9.30
N GLY A 17 -46.22 -11.24 -10.28
CA GLY A 17 -44.83 -11.65 -10.33
C GLY A 17 -44.00 -10.97 -9.21
N ALA A 18 -43.63 -11.70 -8.19
CA ALA A 18 -42.69 -11.23 -7.19
C ALA A 18 -41.30 -11.12 -7.82
N THR A 19 -40.88 -9.91 -8.15
CA THR A 19 -39.50 -9.63 -8.55
C THR A 19 -38.61 -9.71 -7.31
N VAL A 20 -37.87 -10.80 -7.14
CA VAL A 20 -36.83 -10.92 -6.14
C VAL A 20 -35.66 -10.04 -6.60
N LEU A 21 -35.55 -8.86 -6.00
CA LEU A 21 -34.35 -8.01 -6.08
C LEU A 21 -33.24 -8.72 -5.28
N LEU A 22 -32.35 -9.43 -5.99
CA LEU A 22 -31.07 -9.85 -5.42
C LEU A 22 -30.25 -8.60 -5.15
N VAL A 23 -30.34 -8.09 -3.93
CA VAL A 23 -29.40 -7.10 -3.41
C VAL A 23 -28.05 -7.81 -3.27
N GLY A 24 -27.19 -7.65 -4.26
CA GLY A 24 -25.82 -8.09 -4.19
C GLY A 24 -25.16 -7.38 -3.00
N VAL A 25 -24.86 -8.15 -1.94
CA VAL A 25 -24.00 -7.68 -0.85
C VAL A 25 -22.65 -7.40 -1.47
N PRO A 26 -22.15 -6.15 -1.45
CA PRO A 26 -20.79 -5.90 -1.89
C PRO A 26 -19.86 -6.76 -1.03
N ALA A 27 -19.08 -7.63 -1.65
CA ALA A 27 -17.99 -8.29 -0.97
C ALA A 27 -17.08 -7.18 -0.42
N LEU A 28 -17.03 -7.06 0.90
CA LEU A 28 -16.03 -6.23 1.56
C LEU A 28 -14.69 -6.86 1.23
N THR A 29 -14.02 -6.37 0.20
CA THR A 29 -12.62 -6.62 0.00
C THR A 29 -11.91 -5.97 1.19
N VAL A 30 -11.49 -6.80 2.15
CA VAL A 30 -10.53 -6.37 3.17
C VAL A 30 -9.27 -6.03 2.40
N SER A 31 -9.12 -4.74 2.05
CA SER A 31 -7.85 -4.25 1.56
C SER A 31 -6.84 -4.53 2.66
N ALA A 32 -5.83 -5.32 2.35
CA ALA A 32 -4.67 -5.47 3.23
C ALA A 32 -4.24 -4.07 3.68
N ALA A 33 -3.83 -3.91 4.93
CA ALA A 33 -3.39 -2.62 5.46
C ALA A 33 -2.09 -2.21 4.76
N ALA A 34 -2.23 -1.72 3.53
CA ALA A 34 -1.12 -1.28 2.71
C ALA A 34 -0.36 -0.17 3.45
N GLY A 35 0.95 -0.31 3.52
CA GLY A 35 1.80 0.69 4.15
C GLY A 35 2.18 0.42 5.61
N VAL A 36 1.79 -0.70 6.18
CA VAL A 36 2.18 -1.13 7.53
C VAL A 36 2.89 -2.48 7.45
N ASP A 37 3.94 -2.66 8.26
CA ASP A 37 4.60 -3.97 8.42
C ASP A 37 3.71 -4.91 9.27
N ASP A 38 2.69 -5.47 8.63
CA ASP A 38 1.80 -6.49 9.19
C ASP A 38 2.23 -7.93 8.84
N PHE A 39 3.45 -8.08 8.29
CA PHE A 39 4.00 -9.38 7.92
C PHE A 39 4.08 -10.31 9.15
N PRO A 40 3.40 -11.47 9.15
CA PRO A 40 3.32 -12.32 10.34
C PRO A 40 4.66 -12.91 10.76
N TYR A 41 5.64 -12.93 9.85
CA TYR A 41 7.00 -13.45 10.09
C TYR A 41 8.04 -12.34 10.25
N ARG A 42 7.62 -11.09 10.53
CA ARG A 42 8.56 -9.99 10.82
C ARG A 42 9.49 -10.38 11.97
N GLY A 43 10.76 -10.02 11.82
CA GLY A 43 11.80 -10.38 12.79
C GLY A 43 12.32 -11.82 12.70
N THR A 44 11.75 -12.65 11.80
CA THR A 44 12.30 -13.98 11.49
C THR A 44 13.07 -13.95 10.18
N VAL A 45 14.16 -14.69 10.10
CA VAL A 45 15.04 -14.75 8.93
C VAL A 45 15.42 -16.19 8.64
N ASN A 46 15.50 -16.56 7.36
CA ASN A 46 15.93 -17.89 6.91
C ASN A 46 15.07 -19.05 7.45
N LYS A 47 13.78 -18.79 7.74
CA LYS A 47 12.80 -19.83 8.03
C LYS A 47 11.91 -20.04 6.81
N LEU A 48 11.59 -21.28 6.49
CA LEU A 48 10.66 -21.56 5.40
C LEU A 48 9.25 -21.12 5.83
N ASP A 49 8.61 -20.31 4.98
CA ASP A 49 7.24 -19.86 5.15
C ASP A 49 6.22 -20.82 4.53
N PRO A 50 4.90 -20.65 4.74
CA PRO A 50 3.88 -21.53 4.17
C PRO A 50 3.79 -21.50 2.63
N TRP A 51 4.35 -20.50 1.99
CA TRP A 51 4.34 -20.34 0.53
C TRP A 51 5.56 -20.97 -0.14
N GLY A 52 6.58 -21.35 0.64
CA GLY A 52 7.79 -22.01 0.16
C GLY A 52 9.00 -21.10 -0.04
N PHE A 53 8.98 -19.91 0.60
CA PHE A 53 10.09 -18.96 0.56
C PHE A 53 10.75 -18.79 1.94
N TYR A 54 11.92 -18.19 1.97
CA TYR A 54 12.61 -17.88 3.22
C TYR A 54 12.18 -16.53 3.77
N THR A 55 11.78 -16.50 5.04
CA THR A 55 11.39 -15.27 5.76
C THR A 55 12.54 -14.27 5.83
N GLY A 56 12.18 -12.96 5.86
CA GLY A 56 13.14 -11.86 5.79
C GLY A 56 13.47 -11.39 4.37
N TYR A 57 13.06 -12.13 3.33
CA TYR A 57 13.33 -11.80 1.94
C TYR A 57 12.09 -11.30 1.19
N CYS A 58 12.34 -10.62 0.08
CA CYS A 58 11.33 -10.01 -0.77
C CYS A 58 10.27 -11.00 -1.26
N THR A 59 10.69 -12.20 -1.66
CA THR A 59 9.79 -13.24 -2.19
C THR A 59 8.79 -13.74 -1.16
N SER A 60 9.21 -13.92 0.09
CA SER A 60 8.35 -14.32 1.21
C SER A 60 7.31 -13.24 1.51
N PHE A 61 7.71 -11.97 1.57
CA PHE A 61 6.80 -10.87 1.80
C PHE A 61 5.78 -10.69 0.66
N VAL A 62 6.23 -10.74 -0.59
CA VAL A 62 5.33 -10.62 -1.74
C VAL A 62 4.36 -11.80 -1.80
N ALA A 63 4.80 -13.02 -1.49
CA ALA A 63 3.91 -14.19 -1.41
C ALA A 63 2.83 -14.03 -0.32
N PHE A 64 3.17 -13.40 0.81
CA PHE A 64 2.21 -13.04 1.84
C PHE A 64 1.17 -12.06 1.28
N ARG A 65 1.57 -10.96 0.63
CA ARG A 65 0.63 -10.00 0.03
C ARG A 65 -0.28 -10.64 -1.00
N LEU A 66 0.29 -11.45 -1.88
CA LEU A 66 -0.49 -12.20 -2.88
C LEU A 66 -1.51 -13.15 -2.23
N SER A 67 -1.16 -13.76 -1.09
CA SER A 67 -2.08 -14.64 -0.37
C SER A 67 -3.30 -13.90 0.19
N GLN A 68 -3.15 -12.63 0.54
CA GLN A 68 -4.24 -11.75 0.97
C GLN A 68 -5.19 -11.43 -0.19
N GLU A 69 -4.66 -11.39 -1.42
CA GLU A 69 -5.42 -11.22 -2.67
C GLU A 69 -6.00 -12.55 -3.23
N GLY A 70 -5.88 -13.63 -2.48
CA GLY A 70 -6.36 -14.95 -2.89
C GLY A 70 -5.42 -15.75 -3.81
N VAL A 71 -4.26 -15.21 -4.16
CA VAL A 71 -3.22 -15.88 -4.96
C VAL A 71 -2.25 -16.61 -4.03
N ARG A 72 -2.37 -17.94 -3.96
CA ARG A 72 -1.62 -18.75 -2.99
C ARG A 72 -0.58 -19.62 -3.68
N LEU A 73 0.69 -19.31 -3.44
CA LEU A 73 1.79 -20.18 -3.83
C LEU A 73 1.90 -21.37 -2.84
N HIS A 74 2.30 -22.52 -3.34
CA HIS A 74 2.57 -23.72 -2.54
C HIS A 74 3.94 -24.28 -2.93
N GLY A 75 4.87 -24.37 -1.97
CA GLY A 75 6.24 -24.79 -2.24
C GLY A 75 6.89 -23.95 -3.34
N ALA A 76 6.70 -22.61 -3.24
CA ALA A 76 7.11 -21.63 -4.26
C ALA A 76 6.57 -21.89 -5.67
N SER A 77 5.48 -22.63 -5.83
CA SER A 77 4.85 -22.93 -7.13
C SER A 77 3.43 -22.39 -7.20
N LEU A 78 2.99 -22.02 -8.40
CA LEU A 78 1.65 -21.54 -8.68
C LEU A 78 1.12 -22.15 -9.96
N LYS A 79 -0.17 -22.57 -9.95
CA LYS A 79 -0.90 -22.94 -11.15
C LYS A 79 -1.57 -21.69 -11.73
N GLY A 80 -1.27 -21.38 -12.97
CA GLY A 80 -1.75 -20.17 -13.63
C GLY A 80 -3.03 -20.36 -14.47
N PRO A 81 -3.49 -19.26 -15.07
CA PRO A 81 -4.72 -19.22 -15.88
C PRO A 81 -4.72 -20.18 -17.06
N ASN A 82 -3.57 -20.49 -17.64
CA ASN A 82 -3.44 -21.44 -18.77
C ASN A 82 -3.38 -22.91 -18.32
N GLY A 83 -3.60 -23.19 -17.02
CA GLY A 83 -3.60 -24.52 -16.45
C GLY A 83 -2.22 -25.13 -16.16
N LYS A 84 -1.14 -24.48 -16.57
CA LYS A 84 0.25 -24.89 -16.29
C LYS A 84 0.68 -24.45 -14.90
N THR A 85 1.71 -25.10 -14.36
CA THR A 85 2.34 -24.74 -13.08
C THR A 85 3.76 -24.27 -13.33
N ALA A 86 4.18 -23.20 -12.64
CA ALA A 86 5.57 -22.74 -12.63
C ALA A 86 6.10 -22.63 -11.21
N PHE A 87 7.42 -22.78 -11.08
CA PHE A 87 8.16 -22.55 -9.87
C PHE A 87 8.68 -21.10 -9.86
N PHE A 88 8.40 -20.39 -8.77
CA PHE A 88 8.82 -19.01 -8.50
C PHE A 88 10.00 -19.05 -7.54
N GLY A 89 11.21 -19.06 -8.08
CA GLY A 89 12.43 -19.08 -7.29
C GLY A 89 12.84 -17.71 -6.77
N ASN A 90 14.02 -17.26 -7.19
CA ASN A 90 14.52 -15.91 -6.90
C ASN A 90 13.64 -14.83 -7.55
N GLY A 91 13.57 -13.65 -6.92
CA GLY A 91 12.69 -12.58 -7.37
C GLY A 91 12.85 -12.20 -8.85
N GLY A 92 14.07 -12.18 -9.35
CA GLY A 92 14.36 -11.86 -10.75
C GLY A 92 13.90 -12.88 -11.79
N SER A 93 13.38 -14.02 -11.39
CA SER A 93 12.79 -15.01 -12.32
C SER A 93 11.25 -15.02 -12.32
N TRP A 94 10.62 -14.21 -11.49
CA TRP A 94 9.19 -14.24 -11.29
C TRP A 94 8.38 -13.85 -12.54
N ASP A 95 8.87 -12.88 -13.31
CA ASP A 95 8.21 -12.45 -14.55
C ASP A 95 8.18 -13.57 -15.61
N ALA A 96 9.29 -14.29 -15.79
CA ALA A 96 9.36 -15.42 -16.72
C ALA A 96 8.45 -16.56 -16.27
N ALA A 97 8.45 -16.90 -14.96
CA ALA A 97 7.57 -17.90 -14.39
C ALA A 97 6.09 -17.53 -14.61
N ALA A 98 5.70 -16.29 -14.31
CA ALA A 98 4.34 -15.78 -14.47
C ALA A 98 3.87 -15.82 -15.93
N ARG A 99 4.70 -15.36 -16.88
CA ARG A 99 4.40 -15.46 -18.33
C ARG A 99 4.17 -16.89 -18.77
N SER A 100 4.98 -17.84 -18.29
CA SER A 100 4.90 -19.25 -18.69
C SER A 100 3.58 -19.91 -18.31
N ILE A 101 2.89 -19.38 -17.30
CA ILE A 101 1.62 -19.88 -16.78
C ILE A 101 0.42 -18.97 -17.10
N GLY A 102 0.63 -17.96 -17.96
CA GLY A 102 -0.43 -17.16 -18.57
C GLY A 102 -0.79 -15.86 -17.86
N TYR A 103 0.00 -15.38 -16.93
CA TYR A 103 -0.19 -14.05 -16.36
C TYR A 103 0.35 -12.95 -17.27
N VAL A 104 -0.32 -11.80 -17.26
CA VAL A 104 0.15 -10.60 -17.97
C VAL A 104 1.35 -10.01 -17.20
N VAL A 105 2.37 -9.65 -17.96
CA VAL A 105 3.55 -8.95 -17.45
C VAL A 105 3.90 -7.85 -18.43
N ASP A 106 3.85 -6.61 -17.97
CA ASP A 106 4.13 -5.42 -18.77
C ASP A 106 4.94 -4.37 -17.98
N ALA A 107 5.04 -3.14 -18.50
CA ALA A 107 5.77 -2.05 -17.86
C ALA A 107 4.86 -1.07 -17.09
N HIS A 108 3.57 -1.39 -16.92
CA HIS A 108 2.59 -0.50 -16.31
C HIS A 108 2.23 -0.96 -14.89
N PRO A 109 2.53 -0.17 -13.85
CA PRO A 109 2.14 -0.51 -12.50
C PRO A 109 0.63 -0.44 -12.31
N SER A 110 0.08 -1.38 -11.55
CA SER A 110 -1.27 -1.30 -10.99
C SER A 110 -1.24 -1.73 -9.53
N VAL A 111 -2.20 -1.26 -8.73
CA VAL A 111 -2.34 -1.74 -7.34
C VAL A 111 -2.56 -3.24 -7.36
N GLY A 112 -1.85 -3.97 -6.51
CA GLY A 112 -1.88 -5.44 -6.46
C GLY A 112 -0.91 -6.13 -7.44
N SER A 113 -0.29 -5.40 -8.39
CA SER A 113 0.76 -5.96 -9.23
C SER A 113 2.07 -6.15 -8.48
N VAL A 114 2.94 -7.00 -9.01
CA VAL A 114 4.27 -7.26 -8.44
C VAL A 114 5.34 -6.68 -9.36
N ALA A 115 6.06 -5.69 -8.85
CA ALA A 115 7.22 -5.10 -9.51
C ALA A 115 8.41 -6.06 -9.48
N VAL A 116 9.13 -6.19 -10.61
CA VAL A 116 10.23 -7.16 -10.77
C VAL A 116 11.46 -6.47 -11.33
N TRP A 117 12.61 -6.74 -10.72
CA TRP A 117 13.95 -6.40 -11.20
C TRP A 117 14.78 -7.67 -11.33
N HIS A 118 15.45 -7.85 -12.46
CA HIS A 118 16.45 -8.90 -12.62
C HIS A 118 17.75 -8.57 -11.87
N GLY A 119 18.61 -9.54 -11.70
CA GLY A 119 19.91 -9.32 -11.05
C GLY A 119 20.72 -8.25 -11.79
N GLY A 120 21.25 -7.27 -11.04
CA GLY A 120 21.98 -6.12 -11.55
C GLY A 120 21.12 -4.93 -11.97
N GLU A 121 19.83 -5.09 -12.21
CA GLU A 121 18.93 -3.95 -12.52
C GLU A 121 18.70 -3.11 -11.28
N ASN A 122 18.85 -1.80 -11.40
CA ASN A 122 18.67 -0.85 -10.31
C ASN A 122 19.36 -1.25 -9.00
N SER A 123 20.56 -1.83 -9.11
CA SER A 123 21.36 -2.38 -7.99
C SER A 123 20.73 -3.60 -7.31
N ALA A 124 19.78 -4.29 -7.93
CA ALA A 124 19.27 -5.56 -7.43
C ALA A 124 20.41 -6.59 -7.37
N TRP A 125 20.46 -7.36 -6.29
CA TRP A 125 21.42 -8.43 -6.13
C TRP A 125 21.23 -9.49 -7.22
N TRP A 126 22.20 -10.40 -7.40
CA TRP A 126 22.20 -11.38 -8.51
C TRP A 126 20.88 -12.19 -8.63
N GLY A 127 20.17 -12.43 -7.53
CA GLY A 127 18.87 -13.09 -7.51
C GLY A 127 17.70 -12.21 -7.93
N GLY A 128 17.95 -10.94 -8.24
CA GLY A 128 16.89 -9.96 -8.54
C GLY A 128 16.06 -9.57 -7.32
N HIS A 129 14.96 -8.89 -7.57
CA HIS A 129 14.06 -8.39 -6.52
C HIS A 129 12.61 -8.38 -6.96
N VAL A 130 11.70 -8.50 -6.00
CA VAL A 130 10.26 -8.31 -6.17
C VAL A 130 9.71 -7.41 -5.07
N ALA A 131 8.73 -6.57 -5.43
CA ALA A 131 8.01 -5.72 -4.49
C ALA A 131 6.52 -5.66 -4.83
N TYR A 132 5.66 -5.54 -3.83
CA TYR A 132 4.22 -5.43 -4.02
C TYR A 132 3.83 -3.96 -4.26
N VAL A 133 3.03 -3.70 -5.29
CA VAL A 133 2.55 -2.35 -5.59
C VAL A 133 1.32 -2.05 -4.75
N MET A 134 1.49 -1.18 -3.75
CA MET A 134 0.42 -0.75 -2.86
C MET A 134 -0.38 0.44 -3.39
N ALA A 135 0.24 1.26 -4.24
CA ALA A 135 -0.40 2.41 -4.88
C ALA A 135 0.34 2.81 -6.15
N VAL A 136 -0.31 3.61 -6.98
CA VAL A 136 0.30 4.29 -8.15
C VAL A 136 0.04 5.78 -8.00
N ASP A 137 1.08 6.60 -8.09
CA ASP A 137 0.97 8.06 -7.98
C ASP A 137 0.42 8.70 -9.26
N GLY A 138 0.10 9.99 -9.18
CA GLY A 138 -0.44 10.76 -10.32
C GLY A 138 0.53 10.90 -11.50
N ALA A 139 1.82 10.58 -11.33
CA ALA A 139 2.84 10.55 -12.38
C ALA A 139 3.05 9.14 -12.96
N GLY A 140 2.27 8.14 -12.51
CA GLY A 140 2.36 6.76 -12.94
C GLY A 140 3.55 5.99 -12.33
N ASN A 141 4.11 6.45 -11.21
CA ASN A 141 5.13 5.69 -10.49
C ASN A 141 4.45 4.72 -9.50
N ALA A 142 5.03 3.54 -9.35
CA ALA A 142 4.62 2.60 -8.32
C ALA A 142 5.11 3.05 -6.94
N ILE A 143 4.21 3.04 -5.96
CA ILE A 143 4.55 3.07 -4.55
C ILE A 143 4.51 1.62 -4.09
N VAL A 144 5.68 1.09 -3.73
CA VAL A 144 5.84 -0.33 -3.39
C VAL A 144 6.15 -0.52 -1.92
N GLU A 145 5.75 -1.67 -1.42
CA GLU A 145 6.21 -2.21 -0.15
C GLU A 145 6.98 -3.51 -0.40
N GLU A 146 8.03 -3.70 0.40
CA GLU A 146 9.03 -4.71 0.11
C GLU A 146 9.79 -5.13 1.37
N TYR A 147 10.48 -6.24 1.27
CA TYR A 147 11.47 -6.68 2.26
C TYR A 147 12.85 -6.79 1.62
N ASN A 148 13.89 -6.53 2.41
CA ASN A 148 15.29 -6.75 2.03
C ASN A 148 15.77 -5.92 0.82
N TRP A 149 15.28 -4.69 0.69
CA TRP A 149 15.81 -3.72 -0.27
C TRP A 149 16.21 -2.42 0.42
N SER A 150 15.20 -1.58 0.79
CA SER A 150 15.44 -0.32 1.50
C SER A 150 16.07 -0.54 2.87
N HIS A 151 15.77 -1.67 3.50
CA HIS A 151 16.33 -2.10 4.77
C HIS A 151 16.68 -3.60 4.70
N TYR A 152 17.91 -3.95 5.07
CA TYR A 152 18.38 -5.33 5.05
C TYR A 152 17.49 -6.25 5.91
N LEU A 153 16.89 -7.27 5.28
CA LEU A 153 15.98 -8.27 5.88
C LEU A 153 14.79 -7.69 6.65
N ARG A 154 14.39 -6.47 6.32
CA ARG A 154 13.27 -5.76 6.96
C ARG A 154 12.36 -5.11 5.92
N TYR A 155 11.19 -4.72 6.39
CA TYR A 155 10.19 -3.97 5.66
C TYR A 155 10.69 -2.59 5.22
N GLY A 156 10.27 -2.19 4.05
CA GLY A 156 10.47 -0.85 3.52
C GLY A 156 9.42 -0.48 2.49
N GLN A 157 9.36 0.81 2.20
CA GLN A 157 8.50 1.38 1.17
C GLN A 157 9.32 2.36 0.34
N ARG A 158 9.00 2.47 -0.93
CA ARG A 158 9.57 3.49 -1.82
C ARG A 158 8.70 3.75 -3.03
N THR A 159 8.84 4.94 -3.61
CA THR A 159 8.32 5.25 -4.94
C THR A 159 9.36 4.84 -5.98
N THR A 160 8.95 4.15 -7.04
CA THR A 160 9.85 3.59 -8.04
C THR A 160 9.17 3.37 -9.38
N ARG A 161 9.98 3.11 -10.41
CA ARG A 161 9.56 2.50 -11.67
C ARG A 161 10.33 1.21 -11.86
N ALA A 162 9.61 0.09 -11.92
CA ALA A 162 10.22 -1.20 -12.25
C ALA A 162 10.17 -1.40 -13.78
N PRO A 163 11.11 -2.18 -14.33
CA PRO A 163 11.06 -2.56 -15.74
C PRO A 163 9.85 -3.43 -16.10
N ARG A 164 9.28 -4.15 -15.10
CA ARG A 164 8.20 -5.13 -15.29
C ARG A 164 7.28 -5.17 -14.07
N TYR A 165 6.00 -5.41 -14.36
CA TYR A 165 4.96 -5.65 -13.35
C TYR A 165 4.17 -6.89 -13.74
N ILE A 166 3.98 -7.82 -12.77
CA ILE A 166 3.17 -9.03 -12.95
C ILE A 166 1.77 -8.76 -12.41
N HIS A 167 0.75 -9.04 -13.19
CA HIS A 167 -0.66 -8.87 -12.82
C HIS A 167 -1.27 -10.21 -12.42
N PHE A 168 -1.10 -10.62 -11.15
CA PHE A 168 -1.64 -11.87 -10.61
C PHE A 168 -3.14 -11.80 -10.33
N VAL A 169 -3.64 -10.69 -9.88
CA VAL A 169 -5.06 -10.40 -9.71
C VAL A 169 -5.52 -9.64 -10.94
N GLY A 170 -6.67 -10.01 -11.46
CA GLY A 170 -7.15 -9.62 -12.77
C GLY A 170 -6.81 -8.18 -13.10
N ALA A 171 -6.17 -8.00 -14.26
CA ALA A 171 -6.14 -6.73 -14.92
C ALA A 171 -7.59 -6.36 -15.30
N ALA A 172 -8.35 -5.87 -14.32
CA ALA A 172 -9.27 -4.83 -14.67
C ALA A 172 -8.38 -3.74 -15.27
N VAL A 173 -8.46 -3.59 -16.60
CA VAL A 173 -7.97 -2.40 -17.26
C VAL A 173 -8.73 -1.26 -16.58
N VAL A 174 -8.19 -0.79 -15.48
CA VAL A 174 -8.59 0.47 -14.91
C VAL A 174 -7.98 1.48 -15.86
N GLN A 175 -8.74 1.81 -16.91
CA GLN A 175 -8.57 3.13 -17.51
C GLN A 175 -8.40 4.11 -16.35
N PRO A 176 -7.57 5.15 -16.46
CA PRO A 176 -7.47 6.14 -15.41
C PRO A 176 -8.85 6.79 -15.24
N VAL A 177 -9.72 6.12 -14.50
CA VAL A 177 -10.82 6.79 -13.85
C VAL A 177 -10.07 7.63 -12.84
N SER A 178 -10.12 8.95 -13.02
CA SER A 178 -9.86 9.89 -11.94
C SER A 178 -10.86 9.55 -10.84
N LEU A 179 -10.56 8.50 -10.06
CA LEU A 179 -11.22 8.33 -8.79
C LEU A 179 -10.88 9.60 -8.02
N PRO A 180 -11.87 10.33 -7.49
CA PRO A 180 -11.56 11.26 -6.43
C PRO A 180 -10.69 10.46 -5.48
N ALA A 181 -9.49 10.97 -5.18
CA ALA A 181 -8.54 10.31 -4.28
C ALA A 181 -9.35 9.75 -3.13
N PRO A 182 -9.20 8.43 -2.75
CA PRO A 182 -9.85 7.92 -1.56
C PRO A 182 -9.58 8.98 -0.50
N PRO A 183 -10.57 9.44 0.28
CA PRO A 183 -10.29 10.38 1.32
C PRO A 183 -9.11 9.78 2.07
N ALA A 184 -7.97 10.46 1.98
CA ALA A 184 -6.77 10.06 2.70
C ALA A 184 -7.25 9.73 4.10
N PRO A 185 -6.89 8.58 4.73
CA PRO A 185 -7.31 8.29 6.08
C PRO A 185 -7.12 9.59 6.82
N ALA A 186 -8.19 10.13 7.39
CA ALA A 186 -8.25 11.51 7.86
C ALA A 186 -6.99 11.73 8.68
N GLN A 187 -5.99 12.37 8.09
CA GLN A 187 -4.77 12.70 8.80
C GLN A 187 -5.27 13.53 9.97
N PRO A 188 -4.88 13.19 11.21
CA PRO A 188 -5.30 13.97 12.35
C PRO A 188 -5.12 15.44 11.97
N ALA A 189 -6.19 16.21 12.06
CA ALA A 189 -6.21 17.59 11.60
C ALA A 189 -5.03 18.31 12.26
N GLY A 190 -3.97 18.50 11.50
CA GLY A 190 -2.73 19.06 12.03
C GLY A 190 -2.93 20.55 12.28
N HIS A 191 -2.15 21.08 13.18
CA HIS A 191 -2.18 22.50 13.54
C HIS A 191 -1.19 23.29 12.66
N PRO A 192 -1.60 24.44 12.10
CA PRO A 192 -0.73 25.27 11.28
C PRO A 192 0.26 26.04 12.16
N TYR A 193 1.53 25.89 11.84
CA TYR A 193 2.65 26.65 12.45
C TYR A 193 3.57 27.20 11.36
N ARG A 194 4.67 27.84 11.76
CA ARG A 194 5.72 28.31 10.86
C ARG A 194 7.08 27.88 11.37
N THR A 195 8.03 27.73 10.48
CA THR A 195 9.43 27.66 10.84
C THR A 195 9.90 29.04 11.32
N THR A 196 10.69 29.08 12.38
CA THR A 196 11.27 30.33 12.94
C THR A 196 12.64 30.63 12.36
N ASP A 197 13.32 29.62 11.83
CA ASP A 197 14.61 29.71 11.14
C ASP A 197 14.69 28.62 10.06
N VAL A 198 15.81 28.57 9.35
CA VAL A 198 16.12 27.51 8.39
C VAL A 198 16.27 26.18 9.13
N VAL A 199 15.46 25.18 8.76
CA VAL A 199 15.45 23.89 9.42
C VAL A 199 15.54 22.72 8.45
N ARG A 200 16.30 21.69 8.82
CA ARG A 200 16.36 20.43 8.04
C ARG A 200 15.12 19.60 8.29
N GLN A 201 14.45 19.26 7.21
CA GLN A 201 13.38 18.28 7.15
C GLN A 201 13.98 16.87 7.07
N ARG A 202 13.51 15.93 7.90
CA ARG A 202 14.12 14.60 8.06
C ARG A 202 13.11 13.49 7.95
N SER A 203 13.58 12.27 7.63
CA SER A 203 12.75 11.07 7.54
C SER A 203 12.33 10.48 8.90
N GLY A 204 12.77 11.07 10.01
CA GLY A 204 12.45 10.62 11.35
C GLY A 204 12.91 11.61 12.41
N PRO A 205 12.51 11.40 13.70
CA PRO A 205 12.72 12.35 14.78
C PRO A 205 14.14 12.27 15.33
N GLY A 206 15.10 12.91 14.66
CA GLY A 206 16.49 12.95 15.13
C GLY A 206 17.50 13.30 14.06
N THR A 207 18.69 13.74 14.49
CA THR A 207 19.77 14.16 13.60
C THR A 207 20.40 12.99 12.82
N GLY A 208 20.25 11.76 13.30
CA GLY A 208 20.71 10.54 12.63
C GLY A 208 19.81 10.11 11.46
N PHE A 209 18.61 10.68 11.33
CA PHE A 209 17.73 10.38 10.21
C PHE A 209 18.11 11.18 8.97
N ARG A 210 17.86 10.58 7.79
CA ARG A 210 18.18 11.17 6.50
C ARG A 210 17.51 12.53 6.32
N THR A 211 18.27 13.53 5.86
CA THR A 211 17.72 14.82 5.44
C THR A 211 16.95 14.64 4.13
N LEU A 212 15.69 15.06 4.13
CA LEU A 212 14.79 15.05 2.97
C LEU A 212 14.83 16.38 2.22
N GLY A 213 15.04 17.49 2.97
CA GLY A 213 15.06 18.83 2.42
C GLY A 213 15.43 19.87 3.49
N ILE A 214 15.33 21.12 3.10
CA ILE A 214 15.54 22.29 3.97
C ILE A 214 14.30 23.19 3.83
N LEU A 215 13.70 23.58 4.94
CA LEU A 215 12.62 24.56 4.99
C LEU A 215 13.20 25.92 5.36
N PRO A 216 12.89 26.99 4.60
CA PRO A 216 13.32 28.34 4.93
C PRO A 216 12.59 28.88 6.15
N ALA A 217 13.12 29.90 6.78
CA ALA A 217 12.46 30.64 7.85
C ALA A 217 11.11 31.22 7.37
N GLY A 218 10.09 31.19 8.22
CA GLY A 218 8.74 31.67 7.92
C GLY A 218 7.88 30.71 7.10
N GLN A 219 8.41 29.56 6.68
CA GLN A 219 7.66 28.55 5.91
C GLN A 219 6.45 28.07 6.72
N ARG A 220 5.28 28.07 6.09
CA ARG A 220 4.07 27.48 6.68
C ARG A 220 4.18 25.98 6.70
N ILE A 221 3.96 25.35 7.85
CA ILE A 221 3.99 23.91 8.09
C ILE A 221 2.72 23.47 8.80
N THR A 222 2.33 22.20 8.63
CA THR A 222 1.24 21.60 9.40
C THR A 222 1.81 20.49 10.27
N VAL A 223 1.79 20.68 11.60
CA VAL A 223 2.24 19.69 12.58
C VAL A 223 1.08 18.81 12.97
N VAL A 224 1.20 17.50 12.78
CA VAL A 224 0.15 16.53 13.10
C VAL A 224 0.30 15.91 14.48
N CYS A 225 1.53 15.73 14.94
CA CYS A 225 1.84 15.25 16.30
C CYS A 225 3.28 15.55 16.66
N GLN A 226 3.61 15.43 17.94
CA GLN A 226 4.96 15.60 18.47
C GLN A 226 5.49 14.31 19.09
N VAL A 227 6.80 14.10 18.98
CA VAL A 227 7.48 12.95 19.59
C VAL A 227 8.74 13.40 20.33
N ARG A 228 8.99 12.80 21.49
CA ARG A 228 10.24 12.98 22.22
C ARG A 228 11.30 12.00 21.71
N SER A 229 12.45 12.53 21.35
CA SER A 229 13.61 11.78 20.87
C SER A 229 14.81 12.00 21.78
N ALA A 230 15.74 11.04 21.78
CA ALA A 230 17.05 11.21 22.40
C ALA A 230 17.93 12.21 21.65
N SER A 231 17.55 12.61 20.44
CA SER A 231 18.26 13.61 19.63
C SER A 231 17.85 15.01 20.05
N VAL A 232 18.66 15.64 20.89
CA VAL A 232 18.42 16.97 21.45
C VAL A 232 19.03 18.05 20.55
N ILE A 233 18.25 19.09 20.22
CA ILE A 233 18.68 20.28 19.48
C ILE A 233 18.43 21.51 20.36
N HIS A 234 19.45 22.25 20.68
CA HIS A 234 19.38 23.49 21.51
C HIS A 234 18.54 23.33 22.79
N GLY A 235 18.65 22.16 23.44
CA GLY A 235 17.99 21.88 24.71
C GLY A 235 16.59 21.28 24.60
N THR A 236 16.03 21.11 23.41
CA THR A 236 14.76 20.36 23.23
C THR A 236 14.99 19.03 22.54
N GLY A 237 14.35 17.98 23.08
CA GLY A 237 14.24 16.65 22.45
C GLY A 237 12.91 16.43 21.74
N ILE A 238 12.08 17.48 21.58
CA ILE A 238 10.80 17.40 20.87
C ILE A 238 11.02 17.57 19.39
N TRP A 239 10.34 16.72 18.63
CA TRP A 239 10.32 16.72 17.16
C TRP A 239 8.89 16.77 16.67
N ASP A 240 8.62 17.66 15.74
CA ASP A 240 7.33 17.84 15.09
C ASP A 240 7.22 16.95 13.88
N ARG A 241 6.22 16.09 13.85
CA ARG A 241 5.85 15.35 12.65
C ARG A 241 4.94 16.20 11.79
N LEU A 242 5.35 16.43 10.55
CA LEU A 242 4.59 17.21 9.57
C LEU A 242 3.54 16.35 8.85
N SER A 243 2.59 17.02 8.22
CA SER A 243 1.51 16.36 7.47
C SER A 243 2.00 15.52 6.26
N ASP A 244 3.20 15.78 5.77
CA ASP A 244 3.86 14.97 4.73
C ASP A 244 4.62 13.75 5.28
N GLY A 245 4.53 13.51 6.60
CA GLY A 245 5.18 12.40 7.29
C GLY A 245 6.63 12.65 7.68
N SER A 246 7.22 13.77 7.29
CA SER A 246 8.58 14.17 7.67
C SER A 246 8.64 14.76 9.08
N TYR A 247 9.85 15.02 9.55
CA TYR A 247 10.10 15.55 10.90
C TYR A 247 11.02 16.77 10.84
N VAL A 248 10.72 17.74 11.71
CA VAL A 248 11.60 18.87 12.03
C VAL A 248 11.77 18.97 13.53
N THR A 249 12.88 19.54 13.98
CA THR A 249 13.02 19.84 15.42
C THR A 249 12.07 20.95 15.82
N ASP A 250 11.38 20.77 16.93
CA ASP A 250 10.47 21.75 17.53
C ASP A 250 11.16 23.10 17.82
N TYR A 251 12.48 23.09 18.06
CA TYR A 251 13.26 24.32 18.32
C TYR A 251 13.09 25.39 17.24
N TYR A 252 12.97 25.00 15.99
CA TYR A 252 12.85 25.91 14.85
C TYR A 252 11.41 26.03 14.34
N THR A 253 10.41 25.81 15.19
CA THR A 253 9.00 25.98 14.85
C THR A 253 8.32 26.97 15.80
N SER A 254 7.20 27.52 15.40
CA SER A 254 6.41 28.46 16.21
C SER A 254 5.43 27.77 17.15
N THR A 255 5.67 26.51 17.51
CA THR A 255 4.91 25.80 18.52
C THR A 255 5.06 26.46 19.89
N PRO A 256 4.01 26.46 20.74
CA PRO A 256 4.02 27.32 21.94
C PRO A 256 4.85 26.77 23.11
N ALA A 257 5.25 25.49 23.12
CA ALA A 257 5.97 24.91 24.25
C ALA A 257 7.42 24.58 23.89
N PHE A 258 8.37 24.95 24.79
CA PHE A 258 9.78 24.61 24.67
C PHE A 258 10.11 23.34 25.48
N ASN A 259 10.79 22.40 24.85
CA ASN A 259 11.20 21.09 25.40
C ASN A 259 10.07 20.32 26.12
N ASN A 260 8.84 20.55 25.69
CA ASN A 260 7.63 19.86 26.14
C ASN A 260 6.65 19.74 24.97
N TYR A 261 5.66 18.89 25.11
CA TYR A 261 4.59 18.78 24.14
C TYR A 261 3.73 20.05 24.15
N SER A 262 3.46 20.57 22.98
CA SER A 262 2.62 21.76 22.81
C SER A 262 1.14 21.43 23.05
N PRO A 263 0.41 22.26 23.80
CA PRO A 263 -1.01 22.05 24.05
C PRO A 263 -1.81 21.91 22.76
N GLY A 264 -2.68 20.91 22.71
CA GLY A 264 -3.52 20.62 21.55
C GLY A 264 -2.86 19.78 20.45
N LEU A 265 -1.55 19.50 20.52
CA LEU A 265 -0.91 18.53 19.64
C LEU A 265 -0.93 17.12 20.22
N SER A 266 -1.25 16.14 19.38
CA SER A 266 -1.18 14.74 19.75
C SER A 266 0.26 14.29 19.95
N HIS A 267 0.47 13.26 20.78
CA HIS A 267 1.75 12.55 20.84
C HIS A 267 1.79 11.51 19.72
N CYS A 268 2.89 11.44 18.93
CA CYS A 268 3.08 10.37 17.98
C CYS A 268 3.44 9.05 18.76
#